data_112430125d18e2ce2fa697f7e377d671
#
_entry.id   112430125d18e2ce2fa697f7e377d671
#
_cell.length_a   1.000
_cell.length_b   1.000
_cell.length_c   1.000
_cell.angle_alpha   90.00
_cell.angle_beta   90.00
_cell.angle_gamma   90.00
#
_symmetry.space_group_name_H-M   'P 1'
#
loop_
_entity.id
_entity.type
_entity.pdbx_description
1 polymer ?
#
loop_
_entity_poly.entity_id
_entity_poly.type
_entity_poly.pdbx_seq_one_letter_code
_entity_poly.pdbx_strand_id
1 'polypeptide(L)'
;MRATLYTILHFFIRENIIVASAVTALALSTFYIFHQPIAYPYLLSLWAGAILSYSFAKEGIFKYRDPLWWSCVLIVGYCFFLLNLQGKILLFLSGVLSILYNAPFLSQNLRSIPFLKIAIVAFCWVLSGVFLPLSESAISFFSWQVWLLSLQYFLWICVLILPFDIRDRIEDRAYLHTFPTVLGVRKTKIIGIITMLCYLLLSFYHTSLPLRLIQIGIACITLLFLLFAREEQSPFYSGLLVECIPILYFLLLWQYYP
;
A
#
# COMPACT_ATOMS: atom_id res chain seq x y z
N MET A 1 19.56 24.47 -6.24
CA MET A 1 18.11 24.15 -6.22
C MET A 1 17.78 22.76 -6.77
N ARG A 2 18.19 22.35 -7.99
CA ARG A 2 17.89 20.99 -8.51
C ARG A 2 18.55 19.86 -7.70
N ALA A 3 19.82 20.01 -7.30
CA ALA A 3 20.52 19.01 -6.49
C ALA A 3 19.87 18.84 -5.09
N THR A 4 19.46 19.94 -4.46
CA THR A 4 18.81 19.91 -3.14
C THR A 4 17.45 19.22 -3.21
N LEU A 5 16.63 19.49 -4.23
CA LEU A 5 15.35 18.84 -4.44
C LEU A 5 15.52 17.33 -4.67
N TYR A 6 16.50 16.93 -5.49
CA TYR A 6 16.84 15.53 -5.72
C TYR A 6 17.20 14.81 -4.42
N THR A 7 18.05 15.42 -3.58
CA THR A 7 18.46 14.85 -2.27
C THR A 7 17.26 14.68 -1.33
N ILE A 8 16.37 15.68 -1.27
CA ILE A 8 15.15 15.62 -0.44
C ILE A 8 14.24 14.49 -0.93
N LEU A 9 13.91 14.42 -2.21
CA LEU A 9 13.04 13.36 -2.76
C LEU A 9 13.66 11.99 -2.56
N HIS A 10 14.96 11.84 -2.74
CA HIS A 10 15.66 10.58 -2.49
C HIS A 10 15.56 10.16 -1.01
N PHE A 11 15.67 11.11 -0.08
CA PHE A 11 15.47 10.85 1.34
C PHE A 11 14.05 10.32 1.63
N PHE A 12 13.00 10.96 1.09
CA PHE A 12 11.62 10.54 1.29
C PHE A 12 11.34 9.12 0.78
N ILE A 13 11.93 8.75 -0.37
CA ILE A 13 11.82 7.39 -0.93
C ILE A 13 12.60 6.39 -0.05
N ARG A 14 13.83 6.73 0.33
CA ARG A 14 14.71 5.85 1.11
C ARG A 14 14.13 5.53 2.47
N GLU A 15 13.59 6.52 3.16
CA GLU A 15 13.00 6.38 4.50
C GLU A 15 11.52 5.93 4.46
N ASN A 16 11.02 5.49 3.32
CA ASN A 16 9.67 4.96 3.13
C ASN A 16 8.53 5.94 3.47
N ILE A 17 8.81 7.26 3.48
CA ILE A 17 7.83 8.30 3.81
C ILE A 17 6.74 8.37 2.73
N ILE A 18 7.10 8.22 1.45
CA ILE A 18 6.16 8.25 0.33
C ILE A 18 5.14 7.11 0.45
N VAL A 19 5.62 5.86 0.62
CA VAL A 19 4.73 4.69 0.73
C VAL A 19 3.86 4.77 2.00
N ALA A 20 4.41 5.24 3.13
CA ALA A 20 3.63 5.46 4.34
C ALA A 20 2.51 6.48 4.12
N SER A 21 2.81 7.58 3.42
CA SER A 21 1.80 8.58 3.03
C SER A 21 0.76 8.00 2.06
N ALA A 22 1.14 7.12 1.15
CA ALA A 22 0.24 6.44 0.23
C ALA A 22 -0.75 5.51 0.97
N VAL A 23 -0.27 4.70 1.92
CA VAL A 23 -1.13 3.84 2.77
C VAL A 23 -2.07 4.69 3.62
N THR A 24 -1.58 5.79 4.18
CA THR A 24 -2.39 6.73 4.98
C THR A 24 -3.45 7.43 4.13
N ALA A 25 -3.12 7.81 2.90
CA ALA A 25 -4.07 8.39 1.95
C ALA A 25 -5.19 7.39 1.58
N LEU A 26 -4.86 6.09 1.49
CA LEU A 26 -5.85 5.04 1.27
C LEU A 26 -6.82 4.94 2.46
N ALA A 27 -6.32 5.01 3.69
CA ALA A 27 -7.14 5.05 4.90
C ALA A 27 -8.03 6.30 4.97
N LEU A 28 -7.48 7.48 4.61
CA LEU A 28 -8.25 8.71 4.46
C LEU A 28 -9.36 8.57 3.42
N SER A 29 -9.08 7.92 2.29
CA SER A 29 -10.08 7.64 1.25
C SER A 29 -11.23 6.78 1.80
N THR A 30 -10.93 5.83 2.68
CA THR A 30 -11.95 4.99 3.33
C THR A 30 -12.83 5.81 4.28
N PHE A 31 -12.25 6.66 5.15
CA PHE A 31 -13.03 7.58 6.00
C PHE A 31 -13.97 8.43 5.15
N TYR A 32 -13.47 8.92 4.00
CA TYR A 32 -14.23 9.79 3.10
C TYR A 32 -15.38 9.05 2.40
N ILE A 33 -15.11 7.87 1.82
CA ILE A 33 -16.10 7.05 1.11
C ILE A 33 -17.25 6.62 2.05
N PHE A 34 -16.94 6.32 3.30
CA PHE A 34 -17.92 5.90 4.29
C PHE A 34 -18.48 7.06 5.13
N HIS A 35 -18.14 8.31 4.80
CA HIS A 35 -18.57 9.52 5.54
C HIS A 35 -18.31 9.41 7.05
N GLN A 36 -17.16 8.85 7.43
CA GLN A 36 -16.77 8.70 8.83
C GLN A 36 -15.88 9.86 9.30
N PRO A 37 -15.97 10.28 10.56
CA PRO A 37 -15.05 11.26 11.12
C PRO A 37 -13.62 10.74 11.12
N ILE A 38 -12.66 11.62 10.78
CA ILE A 38 -11.25 11.27 10.74
C ILE A 38 -10.72 11.05 12.15
N ALA A 39 -10.26 9.85 12.44
CA ALA A 39 -9.63 9.50 13.70
C ALA A 39 -8.10 9.60 13.59
N TYR A 40 -7.53 10.74 13.99
CA TYR A 40 -6.10 11.04 13.88
C TYR A 40 -5.16 10.00 14.51
N PRO A 41 -5.46 9.40 15.70
CA PRO A 41 -4.60 8.37 16.27
C PRO A 41 -4.39 7.17 15.32
N TYR A 42 -5.42 6.78 14.56
CA TYR A 42 -5.31 5.71 13.56
C TYR A 42 -4.39 6.10 12.42
N LEU A 43 -4.55 7.30 11.88
CA LEU A 43 -3.72 7.79 10.77
C LEU A 43 -2.25 7.91 11.17
N LEU A 44 -1.98 8.45 12.36
CA LEU A 44 -0.61 8.58 12.87
C LEU A 44 0.03 7.23 13.14
N SER A 45 -0.70 6.30 13.78
CA SER A 45 -0.21 4.94 14.01
C SER A 45 0.04 4.19 12.71
N LEU A 46 -0.82 4.38 11.71
CA LEU A 46 -0.69 3.77 10.40
C LEU A 46 0.52 4.33 9.65
N TRP A 47 0.67 5.65 9.60
CA TRP A 47 1.80 6.29 8.92
C TRP A 47 3.14 5.87 9.53
N ALA A 48 3.28 5.97 10.85
CA ALA A 48 4.49 5.57 11.55
C ALA A 48 4.74 4.05 11.47
N GLY A 49 3.68 3.24 11.62
CA GLY A 49 3.73 1.79 11.48
C GLY A 49 4.13 1.34 10.07
N ALA A 50 3.69 2.03 9.03
CA ALA A 50 4.11 1.76 7.66
C ALA A 50 5.60 2.04 7.46
N ILE A 51 6.14 3.15 7.97
CA ILE A 51 7.60 3.43 7.93
C ILE A 51 8.37 2.29 8.58
N LEU A 52 7.98 1.85 9.78
CA LEU A 52 8.63 0.75 10.49
C LEU A 52 8.56 -0.56 9.71
N SER A 53 7.37 -0.92 9.22
CA SER A 53 7.12 -2.15 8.46
C SER A 53 7.91 -2.22 7.17
N TYR A 54 7.92 -1.15 6.38
CA TYR A 54 8.68 -1.10 5.12
C TYR A 54 10.18 -1.05 5.33
N SER A 55 10.66 -0.36 6.39
CA SER A 55 12.08 -0.39 6.75
C SER A 55 12.53 -1.80 7.10
N PHE A 56 11.74 -2.53 7.92
CA PHE A 56 12.03 -3.92 8.25
C PHE A 56 11.91 -4.85 7.03
N ALA A 57 10.89 -4.67 6.19
CA ALA A 57 10.68 -5.49 4.99
C ALA A 57 11.82 -5.38 3.97
N LYS A 58 12.48 -4.22 3.89
CA LYS A 58 13.63 -4.01 3.01
C LYS A 58 14.92 -4.61 3.57
N GLU A 59 15.21 -4.37 4.84
CA GLU A 59 16.52 -4.63 5.43
C GLU A 59 16.57 -5.92 6.27
N GLY A 60 15.42 -6.43 6.71
CA GLY A 60 15.31 -7.60 7.59
C GLY A 60 15.83 -7.38 9.01
N ILE A 61 16.20 -6.13 9.34
CA ILE A 61 16.74 -5.73 10.63
C ILE A 61 16.07 -4.45 11.14
N PHE A 62 16.06 -4.26 12.46
CA PHE A 62 15.56 -3.03 13.06
C PHE A 62 16.61 -1.92 13.03
N LYS A 63 16.24 -0.73 12.58
CA LYS A 63 17.11 0.45 12.51
C LYS A 63 17.26 1.14 13.88
N TYR A 64 17.72 0.42 14.89
CA TYR A 64 17.82 0.92 16.28
C TYR A 64 18.74 2.15 16.46
N ARG A 65 19.55 2.51 15.45
CA ARG A 65 20.41 3.71 15.48
C ARG A 65 19.78 4.92 14.78
N ASP A 66 18.60 4.76 14.16
CA ASP A 66 17.94 5.81 13.40
C ASP A 66 16.95 6.58 14.30
N PRO A 67 17.11 7.91 14.50
CA PRO A 67 16.17 8.73 15.25
C PRO A 67 14.75 8.73 14.70
N LEU A 68 14.60 8.68 13.35
CA LEU A 68 13.28 8.59 12.71
C LEU A 68 12.58 7.29 13.11
N TRP A 69 13.31 6.19 13.14
CA TRP A 69 12.78 4.88 13.54
C TRP A 69 12.23 4.94 14.97
N TRP A 70 12.98 5.48 15.94
CA TRP A 70 12.52 5.63 17.33
C TRP A 70 11.33 6.58 17.47
N SER A 71 11.31 7.67 16.69
CA SER A 71 10.16 8.58 16.65
C SER A 71 8.90 7.85 16.21
N CYS A 72 8.99 7.00 15.17
CA CYS A 72 7.87 6.18 14.72
C CYS A 72 7.44 5.15 15.77
N VAL A 73 8.38 4.49 16.48
CA VAL A 73 8.06 3.57 17.58
C VAL A 73 7.30 4.27 18.69
N LEU A 74 7.72 5.47 19.09
CA LEU A 74 7.04 6.26 20.12
C LEU A 74 5.63 6.69 19.68
N ILE A 75 5.47 7.11 18.42
CA ILE A 75 4.17 7.47 17.85
C ILE A 75 3.23 6.26 17.85
N VAL A 76 3.68 5.11 17.34
CA VAL A 76 2.86 3.88 17.33
C VAL A 76 2.52 3.45 18.74
N GLY A 77 3.49 3.45 19.67
CA GLY A 77 3.28 3.11 21.07
C GLY A 77 2.25 4.01 21.74
N TYR A 78 2.37 5.33 21.59
CA TYR A 78 1.41 6.29 22.15
C TYR A 78 0.01 6.10 21.53
N CYS A 79 -0.10 6.07 20.21
CA CYS A 79 -1.38 5.91 19.53
C CYS A 79 -2.05 4.57 19.87
N PHE A 80 -1.28 3.49 20.06
CA PHE A 80 -1.80 2.17 20.43
C PHE A 80 -2.68 2.21 21.69
N PHE A 81 -2.34 3.03 22.70
CA PHE A 81 -3.17 3.17 23.90
C PHE A 81 -4.48 3.90 23.62
N LEU A 82 -4.52 4.77 22.61
CA LEU A 82 -5.71 5.54 22.22
C LEU A 82 -6.68 4.74 21.33
N LEU A 83 -6.21 3.67 20.67
CA LEU A 83 -7.05 2.85 19.82
C LEU A 83 -8.03 1.99 20.66
N ASN A 84 -9.20 1.68 20.07
CA ASN A 84 -10.10 0.67 20.64
C ASN A 84 -9.52 -0.75 20.49
N LEU A 85 -10.17 -1.77 21.07
CA LEU A 85 -9.68 -3.14 21.05
C LEU A 85 -9.55 -3.69 19.61
N GLN A 86 -10.50 -3.40 18.73
CA GLN A 86 -10.46 -3.86 17.33
C GLN A 86 -9.29 -3.22 16.58
N GLY A 87 -9.06 -1.93 16.74
CA GLY A 87 -7.92 -1.22 16.16
C GLY A 87 -6.57 -1.75 16.67
N LYS A 88 -6.46 -2.06 17.98
CA LYS A 88 -5.28 -2.69 18.56
C LYS A 88 -4.98 -4.05 17.93
N ILE A 89 -6.01 -4.88 17.79
CA ILE A 89 -5.87 -6.20 17.16
C ILE A 89 -5.43 -6.08 15.70
N LEU A 90 -6.05 -5.19 14.92
CA LEU A 90 -5.72 -4.99 13.51
C LEU A 90 -4.30 -4.44 13.33
N LEU A 91 -3.89 -3.48 14.16
CA LEU A 91 -2.53 -2.94 14.13
C LEU A 91 -1.49 -4.00 14.51
N PHE A 92 -1.78 -4.80 15.54
CA PHE A 92 -0.93 -5.92 15.95
C PHE A 92 -0.81 -6.97 14.84
N LEU A 93 -1.91 -7.38 14.23
CA LEU A 93 -1.91 -8.34 13.10
C LEU A 93 -1.09 -7.83 11.91
N SER A 94 -1.24 -6.54 11.57
CA SER A 94 -0.44 -5.92 10.50
C SER A 94 1.05 -5.93 10.83
N GLY A 95 1.42 -5.68 12.08
CA GLY A 95 2.79 -5.77 12.56
C GLY A 95 3.36 -7.19 12.50
N VAL A 96 2.60 -8.18 12.95
CA VAL A 96 2.99 -9.62 12.88
C VAL A 96 3.19 -10.05 11.44
N LEU A 97 2.27 -9.72 10.53
CA LEU A 97 2.41 -10.04 9.10
C LEU A 97 3.65 -9.38 8.49
N SER A 98 3.94 -8.13 8.86
CA SER A 98 5.15 -7.43 8.40
C SER A 98 6.44 -8.09 8.89
N ILE A 99 6.46 -8.58 10.13
CA ILE A 99 7.60 -9.33 10.66
C ILE A 99 7.74 -10.69 9.94
N LEU A 100 6.67 -11.45 9.81
CA LEU A 100 6.69 -12.76 9.15
C LEU A 100 7.03 -12.66 7.66
N TYR A 101 6.74 -11.53 7.03
CA TYR A 101 7.04 -11.29 5.62
C TYR A 101 8.54 -11.43 5.31
N ASN A 102 9.41 -10.89 6.16
CA ASN A 102 10.87 -10.95 5.99
C ASN A 102 11.58 -11.44 7.27
N ALA A 103 11.03 -12.44 7.95
CA ALA A 103 11.57 -12.95 9.19
C ALA A 103 12.91 -13.66 8.97
N PRO A 104 14.04 -13.12 9.45
CA PRO A 104 15.37 -13.69 9.21
C PRO A 104 15.62 -14.99 9.98
N PHE A 105 14.73 -15.31 10.93
CA PHE A 105 14.81 -16.52 11.76
C PHE A 105 14.03 -17.70 11.20
N LEU A 106 13.26 -17.51 10.11
CA LEU A 106 12.58 -18.59 9.41
C LEU A 106 13.44 -19.09 8.25
N SER A 107 13.53 -20.40 8.08
CA SER A 107 14.23 -21.04 6.96
C SER A 107 13.64 -20.64 5.59
N GLN A 108 12.33 -20.37 5.57
CA GLN A 108 11.61 -19.78 4.46
C GLN A 108 10.68 -18.68 4.99
N ASN A 109 10.95 -17.44 4.63
CA ASN A 109 10.05 -16.33 4.95
C ASN A 109 8.91 -16.23 3.92
N LEU A 110 7.84 -15.53 4.29
CA LEU A 110 6.66 -15.44 3.42
C LEU A 110 6.96 -14.75 2.08
N ARG A 111 7.96 -13.88 2.05
CA ARG A 111 8.42 -13.19 0.83
C ARG A 111 8.98 -14.16 -0.22
N SER A 112 9.56 -15.29 0.18
CA SER A 112 10.19 -16.26 -0.72
C SER A 112 9.19 -17.21 -1.38
N ILE A 113 7.95 -17.29 -0.87
CA ILE A 113 6.91 -18.15 -1.43
C ILE A 113 6.43 -17.54 -2.77
N PRO A 114 6.38 -18.33 -3.86
CA PRO A 114 5.98 -17.85 -5.17
C PRO A 114 4.63 -17.13 -5.14
N PHE A 115 4.58 -15.95 -5.77
CA PHE A 115 3.38 -15.10 -5.92
C PHE A 115 2.76 -14.57 -4.60
N LEU A 116 3.16 -15.10 -3.44
CA LEU A 116 2.59 -14.71 -2.15
C LEU A 116 3.02 -13.31 -1.72
N LYS A 117 4.23 -12.86 -2.14
CA LYS A 117 4.76 -11.51 -1.89
C LYS A 117 3.70 -10.41 -2.15
N ILE A 118 3.13 -10.40 -3.35
CA ILE A 118 2.14 -9.38 -3.76
C ILE A 118 0.86 -9.48 -2.94
N ALA A 119 0.36 -10.71 -2.75
CA ALA A 119 -0.89 -10.93 -2.01
C ALA A 119 -0.79 -10.48 -0.55
N ILE A 120 0.35 -10.76 0.13
CA ILE A 120 0.55 -10.34 1.52
C ILE A 120 0.61 -8.81 1.62
N VAL A 121 1.39 -8.14 0.76
CA VAL A 121 1.48 -6.68 0.78
C VAL A 121 0.10 -6.07 0.51
N ALA A 122 -0.63 -6.54 -0.51
CA ALA A 122 -1.97 -6.05 -0.81
C ALA A 122 -2.94 -6.31 0.35
N PHE A 123 -2.85 -7.46 1.02
CA PHE A 123 -3.67 -7.76 2.19
C PHE A 123 -3.35 -6.84 3.38
N CYS A 124 -2.08 -6.57 3.67
CA CYS A 124 -1.68 -5.61 4.70
C CYS A 124 -2.21 -4.20 4.39
N TRP A 125 -2.20 -3.78 3.13
CA TRP A 125 -2.75 -2.50 2.72
C TRP A 125 -4.27 -2.45 2.91
N VAL A 126 -4.99 -3.54 2.65
CA VAL A 126 -6.44 -3.62 2.90
C VAL A 126 -6.74 -3.60 4.40
N LEU A 127 -6.02 -4.36 5.22
CA LEU A 127 -6.18 -4.31 6.68
C LEU A 127 -5.99 -2.89 7.21
N SER A 128 -4.95 -2.24 6.76
CA SER A 128 -4.57 -0.90 7.20
C SER A 128 -5.42 0.21 6.58
N GLY A 129 -5.79 0.08 5.30
CA GLY A 129 -6.49 1.11 4.55
C GLY A 129 -8.01 1.03 4.63
N VAL A 130 -8.59 -0.14 4.98
CA VAL A 130 -10.05 -0.32 5.09
C VAL A 130 -10.47 -0.68 6.50
N PHE A 131 -9.99 -1.79 7.04
CA PHE A 131 -10.49 -2.31 8.32
C PHE A 131 -10.04 -1.47 9.51
N LEU A 132 -8.79 -1.01 9.55
CA LEU A 132 -8.28 -0.19 10.63
C LEU A 132 -9.04 1.15 10.75
N PRO A 133 -9.27 1.93 9.67
CA PRO A 133 -10.10 3.14 9.73
C PRO A 133 -11.51 2.90 10.23
N LEU A 134 -12.13 1.80 9.84
CA LEU A 134 -13.52 1.48 10.19
C LEU A 134 -13.67 0.82 11.56
N SER A 135 -12.59 0.53 12.27
CA SER A 135 -12.65 -0.17 13.55
C SER A 135 -13.35 0.60 14.67
N GLU A 136 -13.45 1.93 14.58
CA GLU A 136 -14.23 2.76 15.52
C GLU A 136 -15.60 3.20 15.00
N SER A 137 -15.90 2.84 13.73
CA SER A 137 -17.18 3.20 13.15
C SER A 137 -18.28 2.20 13.54
N ALA A 138 -19.52 2.64 13.42
CA ALA A 138 -20.69 1.74 13.56
C ALA A 138 -20.87 0.82 12.34
N ILE A 139 -20.01 0.91 11.33
CA ILE A 139 -20.11 0.13 10.10
C ILE A 139 -19.62 -1.29 10.37
N SER A 140 -20.46 -2.25 10.07
CA SER A 140 -20.11 -3.67 10.20
C SER A 140 -19.02 -4.05 9.19
N PHE A 141 -17.97 -4.72 9.63
CA PHE A 141 -16.96 -5.32 8.77
C PHE A 141 -17.51 -6.36 7.78
N PHE A 142 -18.70 -6.90 8.07
CA PHE A 142 -19.39 -7.86 7.20
C PHE A 142 -20.32 -7.19 6.18
N SER A 143 -20.39 -5.86 6.14
CA SER A 143 -21.19 -5.17 5.14
C SER A 143 -20.64 -5.37 3.72
N TRP A 144 -21.54 -5.49 2.75
CA TRP A 144 -21.18 -5.66 1.34
C TRP A 144 -20.26 -4.54 0.83
N GLN A 145 -20.52 -3.31 1.26
CA GLN A 145 -19.73 -2.14 0.83
C GLN A 145 -18.28 -2.23 1.31
N VAL A 146 -18.04 -2.71 2.53
CA VAL A 146 -16.69 -2.91 3.07
C VAL A 146 -15.93 -3.99 2.29
N TRP A 147 -16.59 -5.11 1.98
CA TRP A 147 -15.98 -6.18 1.19
C TRP A 147 -15.73 -5.78 -0.26
N LEU A 148 -16.65 -5.02 -0.86
CA LEU A 148 -16.48 -4.47 -2.21
C LEU A 148 -15.24 -3.57 -2.27
N LEU A 149 -15.12 -2.60 -1.34
CA LEU A 149 -13.98 -1.70 -1.28
C LEU A 149 -12.67 -2.46 -0.98
N SER A 150 -12.73 -3.43 -0.06
CA SER A 150 -11.58 -4.27 0.29
C SER A 150 -11.05 -5.04 -0.91
N LEU A 151 -11.94 -5.67 -1.69
CA LEU A 151 -11.56 -6.40 -2.90
C LEU A 151 -11.01 -5.46 -3.97
N GLN A 152 -11.62 -4.28 -4.16
CA GLN A 152 -11.10 -3.28 -5.09
C GLN A 152 -9.70 -2.82 -4.70
N TYR A 153 -9.46 -2.46 -3.43
CA TYR A 153 -8.14 -2.06 -2.96
C TYR A 153 -7.13 -3.20 -3.11
N PHE A 154 -7.51 -4.42 -2.77
CA PHE A 154 -6.65 -5.59 -2.95
C PHE A 154 -6.19 -5.74 -4.41
N LEU A 155 -7.12 -5.75 -5.36
CA LEU A 155 -6.82 -5.88 -6.79
C LEU A 155 -5.96 -4.72 -7.28
N TRP A 156 -6.29 -3.50 -6.87
CA TRP A 156 -5.55 -2.31 -7.28
C TRP A 156 -4.12 -2.33 -6.76
N ILE A 157 -3.90 -2.63 -5.47
CA ILE A 157 -2.57 -2.70 -4.87
C ILE A 157 -1.74 -3.84 -5.51
N CYS A 158 -2.35 -4.98 -5.82
CA CYS A 158 -1.66 -6.02 -6.59
C CYS A 158 -1.06 -5.47 -7.90
N VAL A 159 -1.79 -4.60 -8.60
CA VAL A 159 -1.29 -3.99 -9.84
C VAL A 159 -0.25 -2.90 -9.58
N LEU A 160 -0.42 -2.09 -8.52
CA LEU A 160 0.54 -1.05 -8.12
C LEU A 160 1.92 -1.61 -7.76
N ILE A 161 2.01 -2.85 -7.27
CA ILE A 161 3.28 -3.50 -6.93
C ILE A 161 4.03 -3.98 -8.19
N LEU A 162 3.33 -4.32 -9.29
CA LEU A 162 3.96 -4.90 -10.48
C LEU A 162 5.09 -4.05 -11.09
N PRO A 163 5.00 -2.72 -11.20
CA PRO A 163 6.12 -1.88 -11.65
C PRO A 163 7.39 -2.03 -10.82
N PHE A 164 7.29 -2.26 -9.51
CA PHE A 164 8.43 -2.53 -8.63
C PHE A 164 9.03 -3.90 -8.92
N ASP A 165 8.20 -4.94 -9.01
CA ASP A 165 8.66 -6.29 -9.32
C ASP A 165 9.29 -6.39 -10.71
N ILE A 166 8.80 -5.59 -11.68
CA ILE A 166 9.40 -5.50 -13.02
C ILE A 166 10.78 -4.87 -12.95
N ARG A 167 10.95 -3.77 -12.19
CA ARG A 167 12.24 -3.10 -11.98
C ARG A 167 13.24 -4.04 -11.33
N ASP A 168 12.81 -4.71 -10.26
CA ASP A 168 13.68 -5.52 -9.40
C ASP A 168 13.88 -6.95 -9.96
N ARG A 169 13.34 -7.27 -11.15
CA ARG A 169 13.36 -8.62 -11.74
C ARG A 169 14.75 -9.26 -11.81
N ILE A 170 15.77 -8.48 -12.19
CA ILE A 170 17.14 -9.01 -12.34
C ILE A 170 17.70 -9.40 -10.97
N GLU A 171 17.51 -8.54 -9.97
CA GLU A 171 17.97 -8.77 -8.59
C GLU A 171 17.16 -9.90 -7.92
N ASP A 172 15.84 -9.91 -8.10
CA ASP A 172 14.93 -10.89 -7.50
C ASP A 172 15.11 -12.31 -8.10
N ARG A 173 15.62 -12.44 -9.34
CA ARG A 173 15.70 -13.72 -10.07
C ARG A 173 16.45 -14.81 -9.32
N ALA A 174 17.44 -14.45 -8.50
CA ALA A 174 18.24 -15.41 -7.77
C ALA A 174 17.54 -15.94 -6.50
N TYR A 175 16.56 -15.19 -5.95
CA TYR A 175 16.05 -15.45 -4.59
C TYR A 175 14.52 -15.45 -4.50
N LEU A 176 13.81 -14.83 -5.47
CA LEU A 176 12.37 -14.63 -5.39
C LEU A 176 11.65 -15.09 -6.66
N HIS A 177 10.50 -15.72 -6.48
CA HIS A 177 9.63 -16.17 -7.57
C HIS A 177 8.46 -15.18 -7.73
N THR A 178 8.76 -13.98 -8.24
CA THR A 178 7.77 -12.94 -8.56
C THR A 178 7.14 -13.19 -9.94
N PHE A 179 6.02 -12.52 -10.26
CA PHE A 179 5.40 -12.65 -11.58
C PHE A 179 6.38 -12.37 -12.73
N PRO A 180 7.17 -11.27 -12.73
CA PRO A 180 8.09 -11.02 -13.83
C PRO A 180 9.30 -11.98 -13.86
N THR A 181 9.72 -12.56 -12.73
CA THR A 181 10.82 -13.54 -12.74
C THR A 181 10.40 -14.89 -13.33
N VAL A 182 9.15 -15.32 -13.06
CA VAL A 182 8.62 -16.62 -13.49
C VAL A 182 8.00 -16.55 -14.90
N LEU A 183 7.15 -15.55 -15.14
CA LEU A 183 6.33 -15.44 -16.36
C LEU A 183 6.90 -14.48 -17.40
N GLY A 184 7.86 -13.64 -17.01
CA GLY A 184 8.41 -12.57 -17.83
C GLY A 184 7.53 -11.31 -17.83
N VAL A 185 8.13 -10.18 -18.21
CA VAL A 185 7.52 -8.83 -18.12
C VAL A 185 6.21 -8.73 -18.92
N ARG A 186 6.18 -9.29 -20.16
CA ARG A 186 4.99 -9.21 -21.03
C ARG A 186 3.75 -9.87 -20.41
N LYS A 187 3.90 -11.09 -19.89
CA LYS A 187 2.77 -11.82 -19.26
C LYS A 187 2.36 -11.15 -17.95
N THR A 188 3.30 -10.62 -17.18
CA THR A 188 3.03 -9.86 -15.97
C THR A 188 2.16 -8.63 -16.25
N LYS A 189 2.47 -7.87 -17.32
CA LYS A 189 1.64 -6.73 -17.73
C LYS A 189 0.23 -7.17 -18.15
N ILE A 190 0.08 -8.28 -18.86
CA ILE A 190 -1.23 -8.83 -19.23
C ILE A 190 -2.05 -9.19 -17.98
N ILE A 191 -1.43 -9.86 -17.01
CA ILE A 191 -2.08 -10.18 -15.72
C ILE A 191 -2.54 -8.91 -15.04
N GLY A 192 -1.68 -7.88 -14.95
CA GLY A 192 -2.05 -6.59 -14.37
C GLY A 192 -3.22 -5.91 -15.09
N ILE A 193 -3.27 -5.98 -16.44
CA ILE A 193 -4.41 -5.45 -17.21
C ILE A 193 -5.69 -6.20 -16.85
N ILE A 194 -5.67 -7.54 -16.82
CA ILE A 194 -6.84 -8.36 -16.46
C ILE A 194 -7.30 -8.04 -15.04
N THR A 195 -6.37 -7.95 -14.09
CA THR A 195 -6.69 -7.58 -12.69
C THR A 195 -7.33 -6.21 -12.60
N MET A 196 -6.84 -5.24 -13.38
CA MET A 196 -7.43 -3.89 -13.40
C MET A 196 -8.80 -3.86 -14.09
N LEU A 197 -9.05 -4.70 -15.08
CA LEU A 197 -10.39 -4.87 -15.64
C LEU A 197 -11.38 -5.43 -14.61
N CYS A 198 -10.96 -6.39 -13.78
CA CYS A 198 -11.78 -6.87 -12.66
C CYS A 198 -12.07 -5.74 -11.65
N TYR A 199 -11.07 -4.91 -11.31
CA TYR A 199 -11.26 -3.71 -10.48
C TYR A 199 -12.31 -2.77 -11.08
N LEU A 200 -12.22 -2.49 -12.38
CA LEU A 200 -13.17 -1.62 -13.09
C LEU A 200 -14.58 -2.20 -13.09
N LEU A 201 -14.74 -3.51 -13.30
CA LEU A 201 -16.05 -4.16 -13.22
C LEU A 201 -16.69 -3.98 -11.83
N LEU A 202 -15.89 -4.09 -10.77
CA LEU A 202 -16.37 -3.86 -9.41
C LEU A 202 -16.78 -2.41 -9.17
N SER A 203 -16.18 -1.43 -9.87
CA SER A 203 -16.53 -0.01 -9.71
C SER A 203 -17.98 0.30 -10.11
N PHE A 204 -18.59 -0.51 -10.99
CA PHE A 204 -19.99 -0.35 -11.39
C PHE A 204 -21.00 -0.69 -10.29
N TYR A 205 -20.59 -1.41 -9.25
CA TYR A 205 -21.45 -1.66 -8.08
C TYR A 205 -21.58 -0.46 -7.14
N HIS A 206 -20.73 0.56 -7.27
CA HIS A 206 -20.91 1.81 -6.54
C HIS A 206 -22.05 2.64 -7.16
N THR A 207 -22.94 3.15 -6.33
CA THR A 207 -24.07 3.98 -6.76
C THR A 207 -23.65 5.39 -7.14
N SER A 208 -22.57 5.90 -6.49
CA SER A 208 -22.06 7.25 -6.72
C SER A 208 -21.32 7.36 -8.06
N LEU A 209 -21.81 8.22 -8.94
CA LEU A 209 -21.16 8.53 -10.22
C LEU A 209 -19.77 9.19 -10.04
N PRO A 210 -19.59 10.22 -9.17
CA PRO A 210 -18.28 10.81 -8.93
C PRO A 210 -17.24 9.79 -8.49
N LEU A 211 -17.57 8.92 -7.52
CA LEU A 211 -16.66 7.87 -7.05
C LEU A 211 -16.24 6.93 -8.20
N ARG A 212 -17.20 6.51 -9.02
CA ARG A 212 -16.94 5.64 -10.17
C ARG A 212 -16.02 6.30 -11.20
N LEU A 213 -16.24 7.57 -11.52
CA LEU A 213 -15.39 8.31 -12.47
C LEU A 213 -13.96 8.46 -11.93
N ILE A 214 -13.80 8.75 -10.65
CA ILE A 214 -12.49 8.83 -9.99
C ILE A 214 -11.79 7.46 -10.07
N GLN A 215 -12.48 6.37 -9.76
CA GLN A 215 -11.92 5.01 -9.83
C GLN A 215 -11.49 4.63 -11.25
N ILE A 216 -12.27 5.01 -12.27
CA ILE A 216 -11.90 4.81 -13.69
C ILE A 216 -10.64 5.61 -14.04
N GLY A 217 -10.58 6.88 -13.65
CA GLY A 217 -9.39 7.72 -13.88
C GLY A 217 -8.12 7.16 -13.25
N ILE A 218 -8.22 6.72 -11.99
CA ILE A 218 -7.12 6.09 -11.26
C ILE A 218 -6.69 4.77 -11.90
N ALA A 219 -7.63 3.96 -12.35
CA ALA A 219 -7.33 2.72 -13.07
C ALA A 219 -6.56 2.99 -14.37
N CYS A 220 -6.97 4.00 -15.15
CA CYS A 220 -6.26 4.41 -16.37
C CYS A 220 -4.83 4.87 -16.05
N ILE A 221 -4.64 5.69 -15.02
CA ILE A 221 -3.31 6.14 -14.58
C ILE A 221 -2.46 4.96 -14.15
N THR A 222 -2.99 4.06 -13.33
CA THR A 222 -2.28 2.85 -12.87
C THR A 222 -1.85 1.97 -14.04
N LEU A 223 -2.75 1.76 -15.02
CA LEU A 223 -2.45 1.00 -16.24
C LEU A 223 -1.35 1.67 -17.07
N LEU A 224 -1.37 3.00 -17.23
CA LEU A 224 -0.31 3.72 -17.92
C LEU A 224 1.05 3.47 -17.25
N PHE A 225 1.14 3.60 -15.94
CA PHE A 225 2.38 3.31 -15.22
C PHE A 225 2.80 1.84 -15.35
N LEU A 226 1.88 0.88 -15.33
CA LEU A 226 2.22 -0.52 -15.56
C LEU A 226 2.75 -0.77 -16.99
N LEU A 227 2.11 -0.17 -17.99
CA LEU A 227 2.51 -0.35 -19.40
C LEU A 227 3.90 0.23 -19.70
N PHE A 228 4.23 1.36 -19.08
CA PHE A 228 5.55 2.01 -19.25
C PHE A 228 6.62 1.46 -18.30
N ALA A 229 6.28 0.57 -17.36
CA ALA A 229 7.27 -0.04 -16.47
C ALA A 229 8.31 -0.86 -17.25
N ARG A 230 9.60 -0.74 -16.87
CA ARG A 230 10.76 -1.39 -17.50
C ARG A 230 11.68 -1.97 -16.43
N GLU A 231 12.53 -2.93 -16.81
CA GLU A 231 13.56 -3.50 -15.93
C GLU A 231 14.63 -2.47 -15.54
N GLU A 232 15.01 -1.62 -16.48
CA GLU A 232 15.94 -0.53 -16.25
C GLU A 232 15.20 0.80 -16.09
N GLN A 233 14.56 0.99 -14.94
CA GLN A 233 13.87 2.25 -14.63
C GLN A 233 14.44 2.91 -13.37
N SER A 234 14.34 4.25 -13.35
CA SER A 234 14.76 5.03 -12.18
C SER A 234 13.97 4.61 -10.93
N PRO A 235 14.61 4.55 -9.74
CA PRO A 235 13.91 4.40 -8.46
C PRO A 235 12.77 5.40 -8.24
N PHE A 236 12.86 6.60 -8.83
CA PHE A 236 11.81 7.61 -8.78
C PHE A 236 10.53 7.20 -9.51
N TYR A 237 10.64 6.37 -10.55
CA TYR A 237 9.46 5.94 -11.30
C TYR A 237 8.50 5.15 -10.40
N SER A 238 8.98 4.10 -9.76
CA SER A 238 8.16 3.29 -8.87
C SER A 238 8.03 3.90 -7.47
N GLY A 239 9.13 4.30 -6.84
CA GLY A 239 9.17 4.78 -5.46
C GLY A 239 8.63 6.20 -5.22
N LEU A 240 8.34 6.97 -6.28
CA LEU A 240 7.67 8.25 -6.16
C LEU A 240 6.39 8.28 -6.99
N LEU A 241 6.48 8.12 -8.32
CA LEU A 241 5.33 8.37 -9.19
C LEU A 241 4.24 7.32 -9.00
N VAL A 242 4.58 6.03 -8.95
CA VAL A 242 3.59 4.95 -8.72
C VAL A 242 3.05 5.01 -7.29
N GLU A 243 3.91 5.22 -6.29
CA GLU A 243 3.47 5.33 -4.89
C GLU A 243 2.64 6.58 -4.61
N CYS A 244 2.71 7.63 -5.42
CA CYS A 244 1.84 8.80 -5.29
C CYS A 244 0.41 8.58 -5.84
N ILE A 245 0.12 7.49 -6.55
CA ILE A 245 -1.23 7.28 -7.12
C ILE A 245 -2.32 7.16 -6.03
N PRO A 246 -2.13 6.45 -4.90
CA PRO A 246 -3.11 6.46 -3.80
C PRO A 246 -3.30 7.85 -3.16
N ILE A 247 -2.25 8.67 -3.12
CA ILE A 247 -2.35 10.07 -2.65
C ILE A 247 -3.22 10.88 -3.61
N LEU A 248 -2.98 10.74 -4.92
CA LEU A 248 -3.81 11.37 -5.95
C LEU A 248 -5.27 10.91 -5.86
N TYR A 249 -5.52 9.61 -5.61
CA TYR A 249 -6.86 9.08 -5.40
C TYR A 249 -7.60 9.80 -4.28
N PHE A 250 -6.95 9.92 -3.12
CA PHE A 250 -7.52 10.66 -1.98
C PHE A 250 -7.80 12.13 -2.33
N LEU A 251 -6.86 12.82 -2.98
CA LEU A 251 -7.04 14.23 -3.36
C LEU A 251 -8.22 14.42 -4.32
N LEU A 252 -8.42 13.50 -5.27
CA LEU A 252 -9.57 13.53 -6.18
C LEU A 252 -10.89 13.25 -5.43
N LEU A 253 -10.90 12.33 -4.47
CA LEU A 253 -12.06 12.09 -3.61
C LEU A 253 -12.39 13.34 -2.79
N TRP A 254 -11.40 13.92 -2.14
CA TRP A 254 -11.58 15.11 -1.33
C TRP A 254 -12.13 16.30 -2.13
N GLN A 255 -11.71 16.43 -3.39
CA GLN A 255 -12.13 17.55 -4.26
C GLN A 255 -13.50 17.32 -4.92
N TYR A 256 -13.83 16.08 -5.33
CA TYR A 256 -14.95 15.82 -6.24
C TYR A 256 -15.99 14.82 -5.69
N TYR A 257 -15.75 14.22 -4.55
CA TYR A 257 -16.70 13.32 -3.90
C TYR A 257 -17.28 14.02 -2.67
N PRO A 258 -18.59 14.36 -2.67
CA PRO A 258 -19.24 15.14 -1.62
C PRO A 258 -19.45 14.38 -0.32
#